data_ab9af0b48f29745d870b9d780327abf4
#
_entry.id   ab9af0b48f29745d870b9d780327abf4
#
_cell.length_a   1.000
_cell.length_b   1.000
_cell.length_c   1.000
_cell.angle_alpha   90.00
_cell.angle_beta   90.00
_cell.angle_gamma   90.00
#
_symmetry.space_group_name_H-M   'P 1'
#
loop_
_entity.id
_entity.type
_entity.pdbx_description
1 polymer ?
#
loop_
_entity_poly.entity_id
_entity_poly.type
_entity_poly.pdbx_seq_one_letter_code
_entity_poly.pdbx_strand_id
1 'polypeptide(L)'
;MSDLATLRGLSGLSPEPAGLKGSALVMIDLQQTYREGVMRLEGVEPAIREAAELLRRAREAGIPIFHVRHDAGPGSPYDVTAPIGQISPEVAPLGDEPVITKAYPSSFVGTDLQARLEGAGLKDVVLAGFMTHMCVNSTARSAFNLGFRPTVVAAATATRDLPAPDGSVVPAAQLQAASLAALGDLFAVVAPRQTDIRG
;
A
#
# COMPACT_ATOMS: atom_id res chain seq x y z
N MET A 1 -28.02 3.35 0.92
CA MET A 1 -26.73 3.54 0.24
C MET A 1 -26.76 4.96 -0.27
N SER A 2 -25.72 5.75 -0.05
CA SER A 2 -25.67 7.14 -0.51
C SER A 2 -25.61 7.16 -2.04
N ASP A 3 -26.44 8.00 -2.69
CA ASP A 3 -26.46 8.23 -4.15
C ASP A 3 -25.24 9.05 -4.63
N LEU A 4 -24.12 9.02 -3.89
CA LEU A 4 -22.92 9.75 -4.24
C LEU A 4 -22.20 9.06 -5.41
N ALA A 5 -22.17 9.73 -6.56
CA ALA A 5 -21.41 9.27 -7.71
C ALA A 5 -19.91 9.46 -7.48
N THR A 6 -19.10 8.50 -7.92
CA THR A 6 -17.64 8.61 -7.97
C THR A 6 -17.18 8.91 -9.40
N LEU A 7 -16.03 9.56 -9.55
CA LEU A 7 -15.41 9.75 -10.86
C LEU A 7 -15.13 8.41 -11.55
N ARG A 8 -14.77 7.39 -10.78
CA ARG A 8 -14.57 6.02 -11.27
C ARG A 8 -15.84 5.46 -11.91
N GLY A 9 -16.98 5.58 -11.24
CA GLY A 9 -18.28 5.16 -11.77
C GLY A 9 -18.70 5.94 -13.00
N LEU A 10 -18.55 7.26 -12.99
CA LEU A 10 -18.85 8.13 -14.13
C LEU A 10 -17.96 7.84 -15.35
N SER A 11 -16.74 7.36 -15.13
CA SER A 11 -15.79 6.97 -16.19
C SER A 11 -15.99 5.51 -16.67
N GLY A 12 -16.99 4.78 -16.16
CA GLY A 12 -17.26 3.39 -16.55
C GLY A 12 -16.18 2.39 -16.12
N LEU A 13 -15.34 2.76 -15.13
CA LEU A 13 -14.32 1.87 -14.59
C LEU A 13 -14.93 0.87 -13.63
N SER A 14 -14.45 -0.40 -13.68
CA SER A 14 -14.95 -1.46 -12.80
C SER A 14 -14.84 -1.09 -11.32
N PRO A 15 -15.89 -1.27 -10.52
CA PRO A 15 -15.83 -1.14 -9.07
C PRO A 15 -15.29 -2.40 -8.37
N GLU A 16 -15.11 -3.49 -9.11
CA GLU A 16 -14.71 -4.77 -8.56
C GLU A 16 -13.21 -4.81 -8.27
N PRO A 17 -12.80 -5.35 -7.10
CA PRO A 17 -11.39 -5.61 -6.82
C PRO A 17 -10.79 -6.59 -7.84
N ALA A 18 -9.51 -6.39 -8.16
CA ALA A 18 -8.76 -7.37 -8.91
C ALA A 18 -8.70 -8.70 -8.14
N GLY A 19 -8.77 -9.84 -8.85
CA GLY A 19 -8.44 -11.13 -8.26
C GLY A 19 -6.93 -11.27 -8.06
N LEU A 20 -6.50 -12.17 -7.15
CA LEU A 20 -5.06 -12.45 -7.00
C LEU A 20 -4.48 -13.01 -8.30
N LYS A 21 -5.13 -14.00 -8.91
CA LYS A 21 -4.70 -14.54 -10.21
C LYS A 21 -4.73 -13.45 -11.27
N GLY A 22 -3.60 -13.23 -11.93
CA GLY A 22 -3.43 -12.18 -12.94
C GLY A 22 -3.07 -10.81 -12.38
N SER A 23 -2.82 -10.72 -11.07
CA SER A 23 -2.33 -9.51 -10.39
C SER A 23 -0.90 -9.66 -9.91
N ALA A 24 -0.27 -8.55 -9.53
CA ALA A 24 0.91 -8.53 -8.68
C ALA A 24 0.54 -7.98 -7.30
N LEU A 25 1.19 -8.46 -6.25
CA LEU A 25 1.11 -7.87 -4.91
C LEU A 25 2.29 -6.94 -4.67
N VAL A 26 2.03 -5.71 -4.23
CA VAL A 26 3.05 -4.73 -3.83
C VAL A 26 2.89 -4.42 -2.34
N MET A 27 3.87 -4.85 -1.54
CA MET A 27 3.94 -4.67 -0.10
C MET A 27 4.75 -3.41 0.19
N ILE A 28 4.09 -2.32 0.61
CA ILE A 28 4.67 -0.99 0.67
C ILE A 28 5.08 -0.64 2.10
N ASP A 29 6.37 -0.47 2.35
CA ASP A 29 6.95 0.10 3.57
C ASP A 29 6.42 -0.53 4.88
N LEU A 30 6.22 -1.84 4.92
CA LEU A 30 5.80 -2.56 6.12
C LEU A 30 6.99 -2.73 7.09
N GLN A 31 7.60 -1.59 7.49
CA GLN A 31 8.84 -1.51 8.25
C GLN A 31 8.59 -1.31 9.75
N GLN A 32 9.57 -1.69 10.58
CA GLN A 32 9.52 -1.61 12.05
C GLN A 32 9.30 -0.18 12.55
N THR A 33 9.77 0.84 11.83
CA THR A 33 9.61 2.25 12.16
C THR A 33 8.15 2.66 12.43
N TYR A 34 7.20 1.94 11.86
CA TYR A 34 5.77 2.23 12.01
C TYR A 34 5.13 1.56 13.23
N ARG A 35 5.87 0.69 13.91
CA ARG A 35 5.39 -0.03 15.12
C ARG A 35 5.77 0.67 16.41
N GLU A 36 6.81 1.49 16.40
CA GLU A 36 7.34 2.16 17.57
C GLU A 36 7.92 3.54 17.25
N GLY A 37 8.22 4.32 18.30
CA GLY A 37 8.85 5.64 18.17
C GLY A 37 7.94 6.69 17.53
N VAL A 38 8.58 7.70 16.95
CA VAL A 38 7.91 8.93 16.45
C VAL A 38 7.03 8.69 15.23
N MET A 39 7.25 7.58 14.51
CA MET A 39 6.50 7.23 13.31
C MET A 39 5.41 6.18 13.57
N ARG A 40 5.18 5.79 14.83
CA ARG A 40 4.19 4.78 15.16
C ARG A 40 2.80 5.15 14.61
N LEU A 41 2.15 4.15 13.99
CA LEU A 41 0.82 4.30 13.40
C LEU A 41 -0.27 3.77 14.33
N GLU A 42 -1.43 4.38 14.25
CA GLU A 42 -2.64 3.82 14.85
C GLU A 42 -3.11 2.61 14.03
N GLY A 43 -3.43 1.51 14.71
CA GLY A 43 -3.89 0.27 14.06
C GLY A 43 -2.81 -0.50 13.29
N VAL A 44 -1.52 -0.24 13.51
CA VAL A 44 -0.41 -0.88 12.79
C VAL A 44 -0.40 -2.40 12.93
N GLU A 45 -0.62 -2.93 14.15
CA GLU A 45 -0.54 -4.37 14.40
C GLU A 45 -1.66 -5.17 13.69
N PRO A 46 -2.95 -4.77 13.75
CA PRO A 46 -3.96 -5.43 12.92
C PRO A 46 -3.70 -5.28 11.42
N ALA A 47 -3.15 -4.15 10.95
CA ALA A 47 -2.84 -3.96 9.53
C ALA A 47 -1.70 -4.87 9.06
N ILE A 48 -0.66 -5.09 9.89
CA ILE A 48 0.41 -6.06 9.60
C ILE A 48 -0.15 -7.49 9.53
N ARG A 49 -1.04 -7.89 10.45
CA ARG A 49 -1.67 -9.21 10.39
C ARG A 49 -2.50 -9.41 9.12
N GLU A 50 -3.26 -8.40 8.72
CA GLU A 50 -4.04 -8.45 7.47
C GLU A 50 -3.12 -8.51 6.24
N ALA A 51 -2.03 -7.74 6.23
CA ALA A 51 -1.02 -7.79 5.18
C ALA A 51 -0.30 -9.13 5.11
N ALA A 52 0.01 -9.75 6.26
CA ALA A 52 0.62 -11.08 6.33
C ALA A 52 -0.30 -12.17 5.74
N GLU A 53 -1.59 -12.10 6.04
CA GLU A 53 -2.57 -13.04 5.48
C GLU A 53 -2.74 -12.84 3.96
N LEU A 54 -2.78 -11.59 3.50
CA LEU A 54 -2.77 -11.29 2.06
C LEU A 54 -1.52 -11.84 1.37
N LEU A 55 -0.35 -11.64 1.98
CA LEU A 55 0.93 -12.14 1.47
C LEU A 55 0.96 -13.67 1.38
N ARG A 56 0.47 -14.36 2.42
CA ARG A 56 0.34 -15.83 2.42
C ARG A 56 -0.51 -16.30 1.24
N ARG A 57 -1.68 -15.67 1.02
CA ARG A 57 -2.58 -16.00 -0.09
C ARG A 57 -1.94 -15.73 -1.46
N ALA A 58 -1.21 -14.62 -1.59
CA ALA A 58 -0.48 -14.28 -2.81
C ALA A 58 0.59 -15.34 -3.15
N ARG A 59 1.33 -15.80 -2.14
CA ARG A 59 2.32 -16.90 -2.27
C ARG A 59 1.64 -18.21 -2.71
N GLU A 60 0.53 -18.56 -2.09
CA GLU A 60 -0.25 -19.75 -2.47
C GLU A 60 -0.81 -19.66 -3.90
N ALA A 61 -1.19 -18.47 -4.33
CA ALA A 61 -1.66 -18.23 -5.69
C ALA A 61 -0.52 -18.17 -6.72
N GLY A 62 0.75 -18.15 -6.28
CA GLY A 62 1.93 -18.12 -7.14
C GLY A 62 2.05 -16.84 -7.97
N ILE A 63 1.52 -15.71 -7.47
CA ILE A 63 1.58 -14.43 -8.18
C ILE A 63 2.88 -13.68 -7.87
N PRO A 64 3.35 -12.77 -8.75
CA PRO A 64 4.49 -11.92 -8.46
C PRO A 64 4.25 -11.05 -7.22
N ILE A 65 5.25 -11.00 -6.35
CA ILE A 65 5.26 -10.23 -5.10
C ILE A 65 6.44 -9.29 -5.14
N PHE A 66 6.21 -8.02 -4.81
CA PHE A 66 7.24 -6.99 -4.72
C PHE A 66 7.20 -6.36 -3.33
N HIS A 67 8.27 -6.49 -2.57
CA HIS A 67 8.46 -5.78 -1.31
C HIS A 67 9.10 -4.44 -1.60
N VAL A 68 8.51 -3.37 -1.08
CA VAL A 68 9.06 -2.02 -1.17
C VAL A 68 9.40 -1.56 0.24
N ARG A 69 10.57 -0.93 0.41
CA ARG A 69 10.96 -0.28 1.66
C ARG A 69 11.45 1.13 1.38
N HIS A 70 11.14 2.04 2.30
CA HIS A 70 11.66 3.40 2.26
C HIS A 70 13.02 3.47 2.95
N ASP A 71 13.96 4.20 2.36
CA ASP A 71 15.26 4.52 2.95
C ASP A 71 15.48 6.04 2.91
N ALA A 72 15.74 6.63 4.06
CA ALA A 72 16.08 8.05 4.19
C ALA A 72 17.53 8.24 4.71
N GLY A 73 18.33 7.19 4.63
CA GLY A 73 19.74 7.18 5.00
C GLY A 73 20.01 6.90 6.48
N PRO A 74 21.29 6.73 6.82
CA PRO A 74 21.74 6.37 8.17
C PRO A 74 21.29 7.36 9.24
N GLY A 75 20.82 6.81 10.38
CA GLY A 75 20.35 7.59 11.54
C GLY A 75 18.94 8.17 11.39
N SER A 76 18.28 8.01 10.24
CA SER A 76 16.88 8.38 10.07
C SER A 76 15.95 7.31 10.66
N PRO A 77 14.64 7.63 10.88
CA PRO A 77 13.64 6.62 11.24
C PRO A 77 13.47 5.50 10.17
N TYR A 78 13.99 5.71 8.97
CA TYR A 78 13.92 4.79 7.83
C TYR A 78 15.28 4.22 7.44
N ASP A 79 16.25 4.26 8.36
CA ASP A 79 17.59 3.69 8.14
C ASP A 79 17.51 2.17 7.94
N VAL A 80 17.60 1.73 6.69
CA VAL A 80 17.52 0.30 6.33
C VAL A 80 18.73 -0.52 6.79
N THR A 81 19.78 0.13 7.30
CA THR A 81 20.92 -0.55 7.92
C THR A 81 20.72 -0.82 9.40
N ALA A 82 19.71 -0.17 10.02
CA ALA A 82 19.35 -0.33 11.42
C ALA A 82 18.06 -1.18 11.58
N PRO A 83 17.84 -1.81 12.76
CA PRO A 83 16.64 -2.62 13.01
C PRO A 83 15.33 -1.87 12.75
N ILE A 84 15.29 -0.58 13.07
CA ILE A 84 14.08 0.26 12.91
C ILE A 84 13.62 0.39 11.45
N GLY A 85 14.52 0.35 10.50
CA GLY A 85 14.22 0.44 9.06
C GLY A 85 13.97 -0.90 8.39
N GLN A 86 14.06 -2.03 9.11
CA GLN A 86 13.84 -3.35 8.53
C GLN A 86 12.35 -3.64 8.30
N ILE A 87 12.06 -4.48 7.31
CA ILE A 87 10.71 -5.01 7.08
C ILE A 87 10.29 -5.86 8.28
N SER A 88 9.02 -5.72 8.71
CA SER A 88 8.46 -6.47 9.83
C SER A 88 8.53 -7.98 9.57
N PRO A 89 8.92 -8.81 10.57
CA PRO A 89 9.15 -10.23 10.38
C PRO A 89 7.95 -11.01 9.81
N GLU A 90 6.73 -10.61 10.18
CA GLU A 90 5.48 -11.24 9.76
C GLU A 90 5.24 -11.14 8.24
N VAL A 91 5.86 -10.16 7.60
CA VAL A 91 5.73 -9.88 6.17
C VAL A 91 7.09 -9.85 5.47
N ALA A 92 8.09 -10.50 6.06
CA ALA A 92 9.43 -10.56 5.49
C ALA A 92 9.43 -11.25 4.11
N PRO A 93 10.29 -10.80 3.18
CA PRO A 93 10.48 -11.48 1.90
C PRO A 93 10.93 -12.93 2.09
N LEU A 94 10.49 -13.82 1.20
CA LEU A 94 10.94 -15.22 1.15
C LEU A 94 11.61 -15.53 -0.18
N GLY A 95 12.67 -16.32 -0.14
CA GLY A 95 13.37 -16.78 -1.34
C GLY A 95 13.91 -15.62 -2.17
N ASP A 96 13.47 -15.55 -3.42
CA ASP A 96 13.86 -14.58 -4.43
C ASP A 96 12.85 -13.43 -4.60
N GLU A 97 11.90 -13.28 -3.66
CA GLU A 97 10.98 -12.14 -3.67
C GLU A 97 11.75 -10.81 -3.65
N PRO A 98 11.64 -9.96 -4.68
CA PRO A 98 12.47 -8.77 -4.78
C PRO A 98 12.11 -7.72 -3.72
N VAL A 99 13.15 -7.08 -3.17
CA VAL A 99 13.04 -5.92 -2.28
C VAL A 99 13.51 -4.68 -3.03
N ILE A 100 12.59 -3.75 -3.25
CA ILE A 100 12.82 -2.48 -3.95
C ILE A 100 13.00 -1.39 -2.89
N THR A 101 14.13 -0.71 -2.90
CA THR A 101 14.37 0.42 -2.00
C THR A 101 14.05 1.73 -2.72
N LYS A 102 13.26 2.59 -2.09
CA LYS A 102 12.86 3.90 -2.60
C LYS A 102 13.21 5.02 -1.63
N ALA A 103 13.39 6.23 -2.16
CA ALA A 103 13.60 7.46 -1.40
C ALA A 103 12.43 8.47 -1.53
N TYR A 104 11.42 8.15 -2.32
CA TYR A 104 10.24 9.00 -2.55
C TYR A 104 8.96 8.29 -2.09
N PRO A 105 7.86 9.02 -1.84
CA PRO A 105 6.60 8.41 -1.41
C PRO A 105 6.05 7.38 -2.40
N SER A 106 6.06 7.68 -3.71
CA SER A 106 5.62 6.72 -4.72
C SER A 106 6.66 5.61 -4.93
N SER A 107 6.21 4.37 -4.95
CA SER A 107 7.03 3.19 -5.24
C SER A 107 7.53 3.12 -6.69
N PHE A 108 7.04 4.01 -7.56
CA PHE A 108 7.46 4.08 -8.97
C PHE A 108 8.59 5.09 -9.23
N VAL A 109 8.79 6.05 -8.31
CA VAL A 109 9.77 7.12 -8.53
C VAL A 109 11.16 6.68 -8.13
N GLY A 110 12.08 6.67 -9.10
CA GLY A 110 13.47 6.28 -8.90
C GLY A 110 13.68 4.80 -8.60
N THR A 111 12.75 3.93 -9.05
CA THR A 111 12.80 2.47 -8.87
C THR A 111 12.53 1.76 -10.19
N ASP A 112 12.71 0.45 -10.21
CA ASP A 112 12.43 -0.41 -11.35
C ASP A 112 11.06 -1.13 -11.27
N LEU A 113 10.17 -0.74 -10.33
CA LEU A 113 8.89 -1.39 -10.13
C LEU A 113 8.03 -1.42 -11.40
N GLN A 114 7.98 -0.29 -12.15
CA GLN A 114 7.23 -0.23 -13.40
C GLN A 114 7.72 -1.26 -14.41
N ALA A 115 9.03 -1.30 -14.66
CA ALA A 115 9.62 -2.23 -15.61
C ALA A 115 9.38 -3.70 -15.22
N ARG A 116 9.42 -4.01 -13.92
CA ARG A 116 9.10 -5.36 -13.40
C ARG A 116 7.65 -5.75 -13.65
N LEU A 117 6.70 -4.87 -13.38
CA LEU A 117 5.27 -5.10 -13.61
C LEU A 117 4.98 -5.26 -15.11
N GLU A 118 5.56 -4.41 -15.95
CA GLU A 118 5.42 -4.49 -17.41
C GLU A 118 6.07 -5.76 -17.98
N GLY A 119 7.26 -6.11 -17.47
CA GLY A 119 7.95 -7.35 -17.84
C GLY A 119 7.18 -8.62 -17.45
N ALA A 120 6.38 -8.57 -16.40
CA ALA A 120 5.46 -9.64 -16.02
C ALA A 120 4.15 -9.64 -16.83
N GLY A 121 3.92 -8.63 -17.69
CA GLY A 121 2.69 -8.50 -18.49
C GLY A 121 1.45 -8.17 -17.65
N LEU A 122 1.61 -7.65 -16.43
CA LEU A 122 0.52 -7.42 -15.48
C LEU A 122 0.04 -5.98 -15.53
N LYS A 123 -1.27 -5.81 -15.39
CA LYS A 123 -1.92 -4.49 -15.23
C LYS A 123 -2.62 -4.33 -13.88
N ASP A 124 -3.05 -5.42 -13.28
CA ASP A 124 -3.68 -5.41 -11.97
C ASP A 124 -2.62 -5.46 -10.87
N VAL A 125 -2.70 -4.53 -9.91
CA VAL A 125 -1.79 -4.45 -8.78
C VAL A 125 -2.57 -4.34 -7.47
N VAL A 126 -2.33 -5.27 -6.56
CA VAL A 126 -2.89 -5.24 -5.21
C VAL A 126 -1.89 -4.56 -4.29
N LEU A 127 -2.33 -3.55 -3.55
CA LEU A 127 -1.49 -2.71 -2.72
C LEU A 127 -1.84 -2.89 -1.24
N ALA A 128 -0.84 -3.10 -0.40
CA ALA A 128 -0.93 -3.13 1.05
C ALA A 128 0.29 -2.42 1.66
N GLY A 129 0.16 -1.85 2.84
CA GLY A 129 1.28 -1.24 3.57
C GLY A 129 1.04 0.16 4.08
N PHE A 130 2.10 0.93 4.28
CA PHE A 130 2.11 2.18 5.04
C PHE A 130 2.76 3.34 4.26
N MET A 131 2.49 4.58 4.63
CA MET A 131 1.25 5.03 5.33
C MET A 131 0.14 5.24 4.30
N THR A 132 -1.10 5.02 4.69
CA THR A 132 -2.26 5.14 3.81
C THR A 132 -2.30 6.47 3.07
N HIS A 133 -2.15 7.59 3.80
CA HIS A 133 -2.20 8.95 3.25
C HIS A 133 -0.94 9.34 2.45
N MET A 134 0.14 8.58 2.56
CA MET A 134 1.45 8.95 1.98
C MET A 134 1.89 7.95 0.90
N CYS A 135 2.66 6.90 1.26
CA CYS A 135 3.27 6.04 0.26
C CYS A 135 2.23 5.15 -0.47
N VAL A 136 1.20 4.66 0.23
CA VAL A 136 0.11 3.91 -0.41
C VAL A 136 -0.66 4.81 -1.37
N ASN A 137 -1.06 6.01 -0.93
CA ASN A 137 -1.79 6.98 -1.74
C ASN A 137 -0.97 7.41 -2.98
N SER A 138 0.30 7.77 -2.78
CA SER A 138 1.19 8.19 -3.86
C SER A 138 1.42 7.06 -4.87
N THR A 139 1.62 5.83 -4.40
CA THR A 139 1.84 4.67 -5.26
C THR A 139 0.58 4.32 -6.05
N ALA A 140 -0.61 4.34 -5.43
CA ALA A 140 -1.86 4.04 -6.10
C ALA A 140 -2.17 5.06 -7.23
N ARG A 141 -1.94 6.36 -6.97
CA ARG A 141 -2.11 7.42 -8.00
C ARG A 141 -1.11 7.27 -9.13
N SER A 142 0.17 6.99 -8.82
CA SER A 142 1.18 6.73 -9.85
C SER A 142 0.83 5.50 -10.68
N ALA A 143 0.43 4.40 -10.04
CA ALA A 143 0.00 3.19 -10.74
C ALA A 143 -1.13 3.49 -11.74
N PHE A 144 -2.18 4.18 -11.30
CA PHE A 144 -3.30 4.58 -12.17
C PHE A 144 -2.83 5.43 -13.36
N ASN A 145 -2.00 6.45 -13.12
CA ASN A 145 -1.48 7.33 -14.15
C ASN A 145 -0.57 6.63 -15.17
N LEU A 146 0.09 5.53 -14.75
CA LEU A 146 0.90 4.66 -15.60
C LEU A 146 0.08 3.55 -16.31
N GLY A 147 -1.25 3.56 -16.17
CA GLY A 147 -2.15 2.62 -16.83
C GLY A 147 -2.28 1.26 -16.15
N PHE A 148 -1.84 1.14 -14.88
CA PHE A 148 -2.16 -0.01 -14.04
C PHE A 148 -3.55 0.15 -13.41
N ARG A 149 -4.09 -0.94 -12.88
CA ARG A 149 -5.39 -1.00 -12.19
C ARG A 149 -5.17 -1.35 -10.71
N PRO A 150 -4.94 -0.34 -9.85
CA PRO A 150 -4.66 -0.61 -8.45
C PRO A 150 -5.91 -0.99 -7.67
N THR A 151 -5.76 -1.97 -6.77
CA THR A 151 -6.67 -2.32 -5.69
C THR A 151 -5.95 -2.13 -4.37
N VAL A 152 -6.47 -1.31 -3.48
CA VAL A 152 -5.91 -1.09 -2.13
C VAL A 152 -6.70 -1.92 -1.12
N VAL A 153 -6.03 -2.73 -0.32
CA VAL A 153 -6.66 -3.48 0.79
C VAL A 153 -6.67 -2.60 2.03
N ALA A 154 -7.81 -2.00 2.35
CA ALA A 154 -7.96 -1.00 3.40
C ALA A 154 -7.46 -1.49 4.77
N ALA A 155 -7.87 -2.70 5.20
CA ALA A 155 -7.48 -3.27 6.49
C ALA A 155 -5.98 -3.62 6.57
N ALA A 156 -5.27 -3.69 5.42
CA ALA A 156 -3.82 -3.88 5.36
C ALA A 156 -3.06 -2.55 5.23
N THR A 157 -3.69 -1.43 5.57
CA THR A 157 -3.09 -0.08 5.60
C THR A 157 -3.33 0.59 6.94
N ALA A 158 -2.46 1.53 7.31
CA ALA A 158 -2.59 2.30 8.55
C ALA A 158 -2.00 3.71 8.37
N THR A 159 -2.39 4.62 9.26
CA THR A 159 -1.90 5.99 9.29
C THR A 159 -1.74 6.50 10.73
N ARG A 160 -1.44 7.78 10.91
CA ARG A 160 -1.25 8.44 12.20
C ARG A 160 -1.96 9.78 12.24
N ASP A 161 -2.08 10.35 13.43
CA ASP A 161 -2.54 11.72 13.60
C ASP A 161 -1.61 12.70 12.89
N LEU A 162 -2.18 13.75 12.31
CA LEU A 162 -1.43 14.85 11.70
C LEU A 162 -1.91 16.20 12.20
N PRO A 163 -1.02 17.21 12.31
CA PRO A 163 -1.44 18.57 12.55
C PRO A 163 -2.20 19.14 11.34
N ALA A 164 -3.31 19.80 11.59
CA ALA A 164 -4.01 20.60 10.59
C ALA A 164 -3.39 22.01 10.48
N PRO A 165 -3.63 22.75 9.37
CA PRO A 165 -3.09 24.10 9.18
C PRO A 165 -3.50 25.13 10.25
N ASP A 166 -4.62 24.92 10.91
CA ASP A 166 -5.12 25.77 12.00
C ASP A 166 -4.55 25.37 13.39
N GLY A 167 -3.66 24.39 13.42
CA GLY A 167 -3.05 23.86 14.65
C GLY A 167 -3.88 22.80 15.38
N SER A 168 -5.07 22.47 14.88
CA SER A 168 -5.84 21.34 15.40
C SER A 168 -5.22 20.00 14.97
N VAL A 169 -5.72 18.89 15.51
CA VAL A 169 -5.29 17.53 15.14
C VAL A 169 -6.31 16.93 14.18
N VAL A 170 -5.84 16.38 13.05
CA VAL A 170 -6.61 15.46 12.22
C VAL A 170 -6.36 14.06 12.76
N PRO A 171 -7.34 13.42 13.41
CA PRO A 171 -7.18 12.07 13.94
C PRO A 171 -6.89 11.05 12.84
N ALA A 172 -6.08 10.02 13.16
CA ALA A 172 -5.73 8.94 12.25
C ALA A 172 -6.94 8.28 11.59
N ALA A 173 -8.01 8.05 12.34
CA ALA A 173 -9.24 7.46 11.82
C ALA A 173 -9.91 8.34 10.72
N GLN A 174 -9.92 9.66 10.89
CA GLN A 174 -10.45 10.58 9.89
C GLN A 174 -9.53 10.63 8.65
N LEU A 175 -8.22 10.72 8.86
CA LEU A 175 -7.24 10.74 7.79
C LEU A 175 -7.27 9.44 6.98
N GLN A 176 -7.42 8.29 7.65
CA GLN A 176 -7.59 6.98 7.03
C GLN A 176 -8.82 6.97 6.11
N ALA A 177 -9.98 7.31 6.66
CA ALA A 177 -11.23 7.32 5.91
C ALA A 177 -11.19 8.25 4.71
N ALA A 178 -10.69 9.48 4.89
CA ALA A 178 -10.58 10.47 3.83
C ALA A 178 -9.61 10.04 2.73
N SER A 179 -8.45 9.47 3.11
CA SER A 179 -7.45 9.00 2.15
C SER A 179 -7.96 7.84 1.29
N LEU A 180 -8.64 6.86 1.90
CA LEU A 180 -9.23 5.72 1.19
C LEU A 180 -10.39 6.18 0.30
N ALA A 181 -11.27 7.08 0.77
CA ALA A 181 -12.34 7.66 -0.03
C ALA A 181 -11.81 8.40 -1.26
N ALA A 182 -10.76 9.22 -1.08
CA ALA A 182 -10.11 9.95 -2.18
C ALA A 182 -9.44 9.04 -3.21
N LEU A 183 -8.94 7.87 -2.80
CA LEU A 183 -8.43 6.84 -3.73
C LEU A 183 -9.57 6.17 -4.48
N GLY A 184 -10.64 5.81 -3.76
CA GLY A 184 -11.83 5.12 -4.30
C GLY A 184 -12.62 5.98 -5.28
N ASP A 185 -12.51 7.31 -5.21
CA ASP A 185 -13.21 8.21 -6.14
C ASP A 185 -12.79 7.97 -7.60
N LEU A 186 -11.49 7.72 -7.85
CA LEU A 186 -10.99 7.47 -9.21
C LEU A 186 -9.88 6.41 -9.27
N PHE A 187 -8.85 6.57 -8.46
CA PHE A 187 -7.52 6.00 -8.68
C PHE A 187 -7.43 4.49 -8.41
N ALA A 188 -8.18 3.98 -7.45
CA ALA A 188 -8.09 2.58 -7.05
C ALA A 188 -9.46 2.00 -6.69
N VAL A 189 -9.61 0.69 -6.80
CA VAL A 189 -10.64 -0.01 -6.04
C VAL A 189 -10.14 -0.14 -4.60
N VAL A 190 -11.00 0.17 -3.63
CA VAL A 190 -10.68 -0.01 -2.21
C VAL A 190 -11.43 -1.23 -1.70
N ALA A 191 -10.72 -2.34 -1.54
CA ALA A 191 -11.24 -3.57 -0.94
C ALA A 191 -11.16 -3.45 0.59
N PRO A 192 -12.25 -3.65 1.34
CA PRO A 192 -12.24 -3.55 2.80
C PRO A 192 -11.20 -4.47 3.45
N ARG A 193 -11.13 -5.73 3.00
CA ARG A 193 -10.25 -6.77 3.53
C ARG A 193 -9.62 -7.62 2.43
N GLN A 194 -8.58 -8.37 2.79
CA GLN A 194 -7.95 -9.31 1.87
C GLN A 194 -8.92 -10.45 1.44
N THR A 195 -9.94 -10.76 2.24
CA THR A 195 -10.98 -11.74 1.89
C THR A 195 -11.88 -11.29 0.74
N ASP A 196 -11.95 -9.99 0.48
CA ASP A 196 -12.72 -9.41 -0.63
C ASP A 196 -11.98 -9.52 -1.98
N ILE A 197 -10.70 -9.91 -1.96
CA ILE A 197 -9.91 -10.23 -3.15
C ILE A 197 -10.14 -11.71 -3.50
N ARG A 198 -10.65 -11.98 -4.68
CA ARG A 198 -10.82 -13.37 -5.17
C ARG A 198 -9.48 -14.05 -5.36
N GLY A 199 -9.41 -15.36 -5.10
CA GLY A 199 -8.21 -16.20 -5.25
C GLY A 199 -7.89 -16.55 -6.71
#